data_d908d175cd5de0f7ed0c39bad96e843b
#
_entry.id   d908d175cd5de0f7ed0c39bad96e843b
#
_cell.length_a   1.000
_cell.length_b   1.000
_cell.length_c   1.000
_cell.angle_alpha   90.00
_cell.angle_beta   90.00
_cell.angle_gamma   90.00
#
_symmetry.space_group_name_H-M   'P 1'
#
loop_
_entity.id
_entity.type
_entity.pdbx_description
1 polymer ?
#
loop_
_entity_poly.entity_id
_entity_poly.type
_entity_poly.pdbx_seq_one_letter_code
_entity_poly.pdbx_strand_id
1 'polypeptide(L)'
;MVTFTVTDKEHGEWAVLRVSGELDLMTSPVLRQRVHDVVAEGRHSLVLDLSEVWFCDSSGVGVLIASRRLLRSCQGNLRLILPARGAADGSHVNKVLGALGVRRLFEIHADVPSAVDGNSRPLSA
;
A
#
# COMPACT_ATOMS: atom_id res chain seq x y z
N MET A 1 20.88 -10.82 -4.59
CA MET A 1 20.43 -9.48 -5.08
C MET A 1 18.99 -9.25 -4.68
N VAL A 2 18.74 -8.15 -4.02
CA VAL A 2 17.36 -7.78 -3.67
C VAL A 2 16.71 -7.10 -4.85
N THR A 3 15.52 -7.56 -5.21
CA THR A 3 14.79 -7.03 -6.34
C THR A 3 13.50 -6.37 -5.84
N PHE A 4 13.35 -5.11 -6.15
CA PHE A 4 12.10 -4.39 -5.89
C PHE A 4 11.19 -4.51 -7.10
N THR A 5 9.95 -4.94 -6.89
CA THR A 5 8.98 -5.07 -7.98
C THR A 5 7.65 -4.45 -7.61
N VAL A 6 6.98 -3.90 -8.60
CA VAL A 6 5.59 -3.45 -8.50
C VAL A 6 4.85 -4.04 -9.68
N THR A 7 3.83 -4.84 -9.41
CA THR A 7 2.98 -5.43 -10.45
C THR A 7 1.56 -4.94 -10.25
N ASP A 8 0.81 -4.82 -11.34
CA ASP A 8 -0.58 -4.38 -11.25
C ASP A 8 -1.53 -5.45 -11.76
N LYS A 9 -2.70 -5.50 -11.14
CA LYS A 9 -3.83 -6.34 -11.52
C LYS A 9 -5.11 -5.56 -11.37
N GLU A 10 -6.12 -6.00 -12.09
CA GLU A 10 -7.47 -5.43 -11.96
C GLU A 10 -8.38 -6.41 -11.24
N HIS A 11 -9.15 -5.88 -10.29
CA HIS A 11 -10.21 -6.61 -9.59
C HIS A 11 -11.46 -5.74 -9.60
N GLY A 12 -12.29 -5.91 -10.64
CA GLY A 12 -13.46 -5.06 -10.82
C GLY A 12 -13.05 -3.60 -10.97
N GLU A 13 -13.56 -2.74 -10.10
CA GLU A 13 -13.22 -1.32 -10.09
C GLU A 13 -11.89 -1.02 -9.41
N TRP A 14 -11.29 -2.00 -8.77
CA TRP A 14 -10.06 -1.82 -8.02
C TRP A 14 -8.83 -2.12 -8.86
N ALA A 15 -7.86 -1.21 -8.80
CA ALA A 15 -6.51 -1.50 -9.23
C ALA A 15 -5.74 -2.02 -8.02
N VAL A 16 -5.00 -3.10 -8.19
CA VAL A 16 -4.17 -3.68 -7.13
C VAL A 16 -2.71 -3.57 -7.55
N LEU A 17 -1.93 -2.82 -6.80
CA LEU A 17 -0.48 -2.76 -6.97
C LEU A 17 0.16 -3.64 -5.91
N ARG A 18 0.79 -4.73 -6.35
CA ARG A 18 1.53 -5.61 -5.46
C ARG A 18 2.98 -5.17 -5.44
N VAL A 19 3.48 -4.85 -4.26
CA VAL A 19 4.83 -4.35 -4.03
C VAL A 19 5.62 -5.43 -3.32
N SER A 20 6.84 -5.70 -3.79
CA SER A 20 7.71 -6.71 -3.20
C SER A 20 9.11 -6.14 -3.02
N GLY A 21 9.74 -6.42 -1.89
CA GLY A 21 11.12 -6.05 -1.60
C GLY A 21 11.26 -4.96 -0.55
N GLU A 22 12.26 -4.13 -0.71
CA GLU A 22 12.52 -3.00 0.21
C GLU A 22 11.88 -1.73 -0.33
N LEU A 23 11.10 -1.06 0.51
CA LEU A 23 10.51 0.23 0.18
C LEU A 23 11.29 1.32 0.90
N ASP A 24 12.27 1.88 0.21
CA ASP A 24 13.26 2.82 0.76
C ASP A 24 13.40 4.06 -0.13
N LEU A 25 14.39 4.87 0.18
CA LEU A 25 14.65 6.11 -0.56
C LEU A 25 14.84 5.88 -2.06
N MET A 26 15.47 4.76 -2.45
CA MET A 26 15.77 4.48 -3.85
C MET A 26 14.57 3.91 -4.60
N THR A 27 13.72 3.14 -3.94
CA THR A 27 12.59 2.45 -4.56
C THR A 27 11.28 3.20 -4.45
N SER A 28 11.14 4.06 -3.45
CA SER A 28 9.91 4.83 -3.22
C SER A 28 9.46 5.63 -4.44
N PRO A 29 10.35 6.29 -5.22
CA PRO A 29 9.91 6.97 -6.43
C PRO A 29 9.27 6.07 -7.47
N VAL A 30 9.69 4.80 -7.54
CA VAL A 30 9.11 3.82 -8.46
C VAL A 30 7.65 3.56 -8.10
N LEU A 31 7.38 3.30 -6.82
CA LEU A 31 6.00 3.10 -6.36
C LEU A 31 5.16 4.35 -6.56
N ARG A 32 5.71 5.50 -6.23
CA ARG A 32 5.00 6.77 -6.40
C ARG A 32 4.56 6.98 -7.85
N GLN A 33 5.45 6.72 -8.80
CA GLN A 33 5.14 6.86 -10.22
C GLN A 33 4.04 5.90 -10.64
N ARG A 34 4.08 4.65 -10.17
CA ARG A 34 3.06 3.66 -10.51
C ARG A 34 1.68 4.07 -9.98
N VAL A 35 1.62 4.63 -8.78
CA VAL A 35 0.37 5.15 -8.23
C VAL A 35 -0.16 6.30 -9.08
N HIS A 36 0.70 7.24 -9.47
CA HIS A 36 0.32 8.34 -10.33
C HIS A 36 -0.20 7.85 -11.69
N ASP A 37 0.45 6.85 -12.27
CA ASP A 37 0.03 6.29 -13.56
C ASP A 37 -1.37 5.69 -13.48
N VAL A 38 -1.65 4.93 -12.42
CA VAL A 38 -2.97 4.31 -12.21
C VAL A 38 -4.06 5.37 -12.09
N VAL A 39 -3.80 6.40 -11.30
CA VAL A 39 -4.76 7.49 -11.11
C VAL A 39 -4.96 8.28 -12.40
N ALA A 40 -3.90 8.53 -13.15
CA ALA A 40 -3.97 9.22 -14.44
C ALA A 40 -4.78 8.43 -15.48
N GLU A 41 -4.83 7.12 -15.37
CA GLU A 41 -5.67 6.26 -16.21
C GLU A 41 -7.14 6.30 -15.81
N GLY A 42 -7.50 7.08 -14.79
CA GLY A 42 -8.88 7.19 -14.31
C GLY A 42 -9.27 6.17 -13.27
N ARG A 43 -8.32 5.42 -12.73
CA ARG A 43 -8.58 4.41 -11.71
C ARG A 43 -8.42 5.03 -10.33
N HIS A 44 -9.53 5.21 -9.63
CA HIS A 44 -9.55 5.93 -8.36
C HIS A 44 -9.83 5.04 -7.15
N SER A 45 -9.90 3.73 -7.34
CA SER A 45 -9.98 2.76 -6.26
C SER A 45 -8.73 1.88 -6.32
N LEU A 46 -7.84 2.06 -5.35
CA LEU A 46 -6.51 1.47 -5.36
C LEU A 46 -6.25 0.67 -4.09
N VAL A 47 -5.73 -0.54 -4.28
CA VAL A 47 -5.17 -1.36 -3.20
C VAL A 47 -3.66 -1.40 -3.39
N LEU A 48 -2.93 -1.06 -2.34
CA LEU A 48 -1.48 -1.29 -2.27
C LEU A 48 -1.25 -2.53 -1.42
N ASP A 49 -0.85 -3.61 -2.08
CA ASP A 49 -0.54 -4.86 -1.41
C ASP A 49 0.94 -4.89 -1.03
N LEU A 50 1.21 -4.65 0.24
CA LEU A 50 2.55 -4.59 0.80
C LEU A 50 2.92 -5.87 1.54
N SER A 51 2.16 -6.95 1.34
CA SER A 51 2.38 -8.20 2.08
C SER A 51 3.77 -8.80 1.86
N GLU A 52 4.41 -8.48 0.75
CA GLU A 52 5.76 -8.96 0.42
C GLU A 52 6.84 -7.88 0.63
N VAL A 53 6.50 -6.76 1.25
CA VAL A 53 7.47 -5.74 1.63
C VAL A 53 8.04 -6.10 3.00
N TRP A 54 9.35 -6.25 3.09
CA TRP A 54 10.00 -6.67 4.33
C TRP A 54 10.82 -5.54 4.97
N PHE A 55 10.96 -4.41 4.31
CA PHE A 55 11.62 -3.22 4.84
C PHE A 55 10.91 -1.97 4.33
N CYS A 56 10.70 -1.00 5.23
CA CYS A 56 10.10 0.27 4.86
C CYS A 56 10.72 1.36 5.74
N ASP A 57 11.29 2.39 5.14
CA ASP A 57 11.79 3.55 5.86
C ASP A 57 10.80 4.72 5.77
N SER A 58 11.19 5.88 6.27
CA SER A 58 10.33 7.07 6.24
C SER A 58 9.99 7.54 4.82
N SER A 59 10.88 7.28 3.85
CA SER A 59 10.61 7.59 2.44
C SER A 59 9.44 6.76 1.92
N GLY A 60 9.42 5.47 2.26
CA GLY A 60 8.31 4.58 1.92
C GLY A 60 7.00 5.02 2.55
N VAL A 61 7.04 5.35 3.84
CA VAL A 61 5.85 5.86 4.53
C VAL A 61 5.37 7.16 3.87
N GLY A 62 6.30 8.02 3.46
CA GLY A 62 5.96 9.26 2.74
C GLY A 62 5.18 9.00 1.47
N VAL A 63 5.55 7.98 0.71
CA VAL A 63 4.81 7.60 -0.51
C VAL A 63 3.41 7.08 -0.16
N LEU A 64 3.25 6.31 0.90
CA LEU A 64 1.93 5.84 1.32
C LEU A 64 1.03 7.02 1.69
N ILE A 65 1.55 7.98 2.43
CA ILE A 65 0.79 9.18 2.80
C ILE A 65 0.46 10.02 1.56
N ALA A 66 1.41 10.21 0.66
CA ALA A 66 1.19 10.95 -0.58
C ALA A 66 0.13 10.26 -1.45
N SER A 67 0.15 8.94 -1.52
CA SER A 67 -0.86 8.17 -2.25
C SER A 67 -2.26 8.38 -1.66
N ARG A 68 -2.36 8.35 -0.33
CA ARG A 68 -3.64 8.63 0.35
C ARG A 68 -4.16 10.01 -0.01
N ARG A 69 -3.30 11.02 0.04
CA ARG A 69 -3.69 12.39 -0.33
C ARG A 69 -4.14 12.50 -1.77
N LEU A 70 -3.42 11.84 -2.68
CA LEU A 70 -3.76 11.85 -4.10
C LEU A 70 -5.13 11.24 -4.34
N LEU A 71 -5.40 10.05 -3.77
CA LEU A 71 -6.70 9.41 -3.96
C LEU A 71 -7.82 10.24 -3.35
N ARG A 72 -7.60 10.84 -2.18
CA ARG A 72 -8.60 11.71 -1.56
C ARG A 72 -8.87 12.96 -2.40
N SER A 73 -7.87 13.51 -3.08
CA SER A 73 -8.04 14.70 -3.91
C SER A 73 -8.93 14.46 -5.12
N CYS A 74 -9.04 13.21 -5.58
CA CYS A 74 -9.92 12.83 -6.68
C CYS A 74 -11.13 12.02 -6.21
N GLN A 75 -11.45 12.08 -4.91
CA GLN A 75 -12.58 11.38 -4.30
C GLN A 75 -12.49 9.86 -4.45
N GLY A 76 -11.26 9.37 -4.49
CA GLY A 76 -10.98 7.95 -4.62
C GLY A 76 -10.82 7.25 -3.28
N ASN A 77 -10.45 5.99 -3.35
CA ASN A 77 -10.26 5.13 -2.18
C ASN A 77 -8.90 4.46 -2.24
N LEU A 78 -8.20 4.46 -1.12
CA LEU A 78 -6.95 3.73 -0.96
C LEU A 78 -7.11 2.73 0.18
N ARG A 79 -6.73 1.48 -0.09
CA ARG A 79 -6.68 0.40 0.92
C ARG A 79 -5.31 -0.24 0.90
N LEU A 80 -4.86 -0.66 2.07
CA LEU A 80 -3.55 -1.30 2.23
C LEU A 80 -3.70 -2.74 2.71
N ILE A 81 -2.80 -3.58 2.24
CA ILE A 81 -2.55 -4.90 2.83
C ILE A 81 -1.14 -4.84 3.38
N LEU A 82 -0.98 -5.06 4.67
CA LEU A 82 0.31 -5.06 5.33
C LEU A 82 0.83 -6.49 5.51
N PRO A 83 2.15 -6.67 5.69
CA PRO A 83 2.68 -7.98 6.02
C PRO A 83 2.03 -8.53 7.28
N ALA A 84 1.88 -9.86 7.35
CA ALA A 84 1.25 -10.51 8.49
C ALA A 84 2.05 -10.23 9.76
N ARG A 85 1.34 -9.98 10.87
CA ARG A 85 1.96 -9.80 12.17
C ARG A 85 2.63 -11.10 12.60
N GLY A 86 3.82 -10.98 13.18
CA GLY A 86 4.59 -12.12 13.64
C GLY A 86 5.45 -12.78 12.55
N ALA A 87 5.28 -12.42 11.29
CA ALA A 87 6.20 -12.84 10.25
C ALA A 87 7.54 -12.15 10.48
N ALA A 88 8.64 -12.90 10.43
CA ALA A 88 9.96 -12.36 10.71
C ALA A 88 10.29 -11.15 9.83
N ASP A 89 9.93 -11.22 8.56
CA ASP A 89 10.23 -10.17 7.59
C ASP A 89 9.16 -9.08 7.55
N GLY A 90 7.93 -9.38 7.97
CA GLY A 90 6.81 -8.44 7.88
C GLY A 90 6.67 -7.51 9.07
N SER A 91 7.27 -7.86 10.21
CA SER A 91 7.11 -7.08 11.44
C SER A 91 7.71 -5.67 11.34
N HIS A 92 8.72 -5.48 10.50
CA HIS A 92 9.38 -4.19 10.33
C HIS A 92 8.41 -3.12 9.83
N VAL A 93 7.65 -3.41 8.79
CA VAL A 93 6.70 -2.44 8.21
C VAL A 93 5.65 -2.04 9.24
N ASN A 94 5.09 -3.03 9.95
CA ASN A 94 4.12 -2.76 11.01
C ASN A 94 4.70 -1.89 12.11
N LYS A 95 5.93 -2.16 12.53
CA LYS A 95 6.61 -1.37 13.56
C LYS A 95 6.84 0.08 13.13
N VAL A 96 7.28 0.29 11.90
CA VAL A 96 7.54 1.65 11.39
C VAL A 96 6.26 2.45 11.33
N LEU A 97 5.18 1.89 10.80
CA LEU A 97 3.89 2.59 10.75
C LEU A 97 3.35 2.90 12.14
N GLY A 98 3.50 1.96 13.07
CA GLY A 98 3.09 2.16 14.46
C GLY A 98 3.93 3.24 15.16
N ALA A 99 5.25 3.20 14.99
CA ALA A 99 6.16 4.16 15.62
C ALA A 99 5.92 5.59 15.13
N LEU A 100 5.58 5.76 13.85
CA LEU A 100 5.29 7.07 13.28
C LEU A 100 3.86 7.52 13.54
N GLY A 101 3.00 6.68 14.13
CA GLY A 101 1.63 7.01 14.45
C GLY A 101 0.73 7.19 13.24
N VAL A 102 1.11 6.64 12.09
CA VAL A 102 0.37 6.86 10.83
C VAL A 102 -0.50 5.67 10.40
N ARG A 103 -0.37 4.53 11.08
CA ARG A 103 -1.13 3.33 10.71
C ARG A 103 -2.64 3.59 10.67
N ARG A 104 -3.15 4.36 11.60
CA ARG A 104 -4.58 4.70 11.69
C ARG A 104 -5.10 5.57 10.57
N LEU A 105 -4.22 6.14 9.75
CA LEU A 105 -4.63 6.94 8.59
C LEU A 105 -5.16 6.06 7.45
N PHE A 106 -4.90 4.77 7.49
CA PHE A 106 -5.16 3.87 6.37
C PHE A 106 -6.22 2.83 6.70
N GLU A 107 -7.01 2.47 5.68
CA GLU A 107 -7.86 1.29 5.72
C GLU A 107 -6.99 0.08 5.41
N ILE A 108 -6.88 -0.83 6.38
CA ILE A 108 -6.01 -1.99 6.29
C ILE A 108 -6.87 -3.25 6.22
N HIS A 109 -6.56 -4.12 5.28
CA HIS A 109 -7.26 -5.40 5.07
C HIS A 109 -6.25 -6.53 5.12
N ALA A 110 -6.75 -7.76 5.38
CA ALA A 110 -5.90 -8.92 5.55
C ALA A 110 -5.33 -9.46 4.23
N ASP A 111 -6.10 -9.33 3.15
CA ASP A 111 -5.75 -9.87 1.84
C ASP A 111 -6.48 -9.11 0.74
N VAL A 112 -6.15 -9.44 -0.52
CA VAL A 112 -6.77 -8.78 -1.67
C VAL A 112 -8.29 -9.03 -1.73
N PRO A 113 -8.80 -10.27 -1.55
CA PRO A 113 -10.25 -10.47 -1.58
C PRO A 113 -11.00 -9.58 -0.58
N SER A 114 -10.49 -9.44 0.64
CA SER A 114 -11.09 -8.56 1.65
C SER A 114 -10.98 -7.09 1.25
N ALA A 115 -9.84 -6.70 0.70
CA ALA A 115 -9.59 -5.30 0.34
C ALA A 115 -10.49 -4.81 -0.81
N VAL A 116 -10.90 -5.70 -1.71
CA VAL A 116 -11.74 -5.32 -2.85
C VAL A 116 -13.23 -5.60 -2.62
N ASP A 117 -13.58 -6.24 -1.51
CA ASP A 117 -14.97 -6.52 -1.15
C ASP A 117 -15.60 -5.26 -0.56
N GLY A 118 -16.67 -4.77 -1.19
CA GLY A 118 -17.39 -3.59 -0.73
C GLY A 118 -18.04 -3.73 0.64
N ASN A 119 -18.22 -4.97 1.12
CA ASN A 119 -18.84 -5.26 2.42
C ASN A 119 -17.83 -5.57 3.52
N SER A 120 -16.54 -5.66 3.20
CA SER A 120 -15.51 -5.96 4.18
C SER A 120 -15.24 -4.78 5.09
N ARG A 121 -14.92 -5.08 6.35
CA ARG A 121 -14.50 -4.07 7.30
C ARG A 121 -12.97 -3.99 7.35
N PRO A 122 -12.39 -2.78 7.43
CA PRO A 122 -10.96 -2.64 7.62
C PRO A 122 -10.50 -3.25 8.93
N LEU A 123 -9.27 -3.76 8.96
CA LEU A 123 -8.62 -4.23 10.18
C LEU A 123 -8.18 -3.07 11.07
N SER A 124 -7.93 -1.91 10.47
CA SER A 124 -7.56 -0.69 11.19
C SER A 124 -8.82 -0.08 11.79
N ALA A 125 -8.92 -0.15 13.08
CA ALA A 125 -10.04 0.46 13.80
C ALA A 125 -9.65 1.85 14.28
#